data_d13a7576ab2949529fe05156076cc594
#
_entry.id   d13a7576ab2949529fe05156076cc594
#
_cell.length_a   1.000
_cell.length_b   1.000
_cell.length_c   1.000
_cell.angle_alpha   90.00
_cell.angle_beta   90.00
_cell.angle_gamma   90.00
#
_symmetry.space_group_name_H-M   'P 1'
#
loop_
_entity.id
_entity.type
_entity.pdbx_description
1 polymer ?
#
loop_
_entity_poly.entity_id
_entity_poly.type
_entity_poly.pdbx_seq_one_letter_code
_entity_poly.pdbx_strand_id
1 'polypeptide(L)'
;MRRRWLAVTGVLLAVVVPGTGRSAQVEEKRLLDNDRVAVYEYVFPAGFRGEEHAAVADEFAYVLEGEFSVLTRGRGKQVVRRGEVEYASKGTIHLSLNESKQPARVLVVLLKEKL
;
A
#
# COMPACT_ATOMS: atom_id res chain seq x y z
N MET A 1 -17.04 10.43 17.59
CA MET A 1 -17.16 10.29 16.41
C MET A 1 -16.34 9.27 15.76
N ARG A 2 -16.92 8.47 15.01
CA ARG A 2 -16.27 7.44 14.40
C ARG A 2 -15.69 7.80 13.14
N ARG A 3 -14.57 7.40 12.83
CA ARG A 3 -14.00 7.75 11.64
C ARG A 3 -14.27 6.78 10.64
N ARG A 4 -14.33 7.01 9.49
CA ARG A 4 -14.60 6.14 8.46
C ARG A 4 -13.39 5.54 7.93
N TRP A 5 -12.53 5.07 8.72
CA TRP A 5 -11.28 4.49 8.27
C TRP A 5 -11.44 3.17 7.57
N LEU A 6 -12.63 2.62 7.61
CA LEU A 6 -12.85 1.40 6.92
C LEU A 6 -12.67 1.53 5.45
N ALA A 7 -12.90 2.71 4.94
CA ALA A 7 -12.78 2.88 3.52
C ALA A 7 -11.35 2.74 3.06
N VAL A 8 -10.43 2.93 3.96
CA VAL A 8 -9.04 2.85 3.58
C VAL A 8 -8.68 1.45 3.21
N THR A 9 -9.15 0.51 3.98
CA THR A 9 -8.84 -0.86 3.72
C THR A 9 -9.40 -1.29 2.40
N GLY A 10 -10.58 -0.85 2.11
CA GLY A 10 -11.22 -1.27 0.90
C GLY A 10 -10.48 -0.83 -0.34
N VAL A 11 -9.90 0.31 -0.28
CA VAL A 11 -9.21 0.82 -1.43
C VAL A 11 -8.03 -0.04 -1.80
N LEU A 12 -7.30 -0.48 -0.82
CA LEU A 12 -6.12 -1.23 -1.12
C LEU A 12 -6.38 -2.64 -1.52
N LEU A 13 -7.51 -3.16 -1.13
CA LEU A 13 -7.82 -4.50 -1.46
C LEU A 13 -8.48 -4.69 -2.76
N ALA A 14 -8.83 -3.65 -3.38
CA ALA A 14 -9.59 -3.74 -4.58
C ALA A 14 -8.86 -4.31 -5.74
N VAL A 15 -7.70 -4.83 -5.56
CA VAL A 15 -7.00 -5.25 -6.70
C VAL A 15 -6.87 -6.71 -6.80
N VAL A 16 -7.72 -7.33 -7.51
CA VAL A 16 -7.67 -8.72 -7.73
C VAL A 16 -7.64 -8.86 -9.21
N VAL A 17 -6.86 -9.70 -9.74
CA VAL A 17 -6.74 -9.87 -11.15
C VAL A 17 -7.38 -11.16 -11.54
N PRO A 18 -8.65 -11.16 -11.74
CA PRO A 18 -9.37 -12.37 -12.01
C PRO A 18 -9.08 -12.80 -13.41
N GLY A 19 -9.18 -14.01 -13.68
CA GLY A 19 -9.07 -14.47 -15.01
C GLY A 19 -7.71 -14.82 -15.50
N THR A 20 -6.72 -14.60 -14.73
CA THR A 20 -5.42 -14.91 -15.23
C THR A 20 -5.00 -16.26 -14.79
N GLY A 21 -5.78 -16.90 -14.11
CA GLY A 21 -5.41 -18.19 -13.72
C GLY A 21 -4.51 -18.23 -12.55
N ARG A 22 -3.53 -17.47 -12.42
CA ARG A 22 -2.74 -17.52 -11.34
C ARG A 22 -2.79 -16.27 -10.77
N SER A 23 -3.66 -15.92 -10.09
CA SER A 23 -3.88 -14.69 -9.65
C SER A 23 -2.90 -14.21 -8.73
N ALA A 24 -2.40 -13.09 -9.00
CA ALA A 24 -1.46 -12.45 -8.19
C ALA A 24 -2.23 -11.54 -7.27
N GLN A 25 -2.58 -12.01 -6.12
CA GLN A 25 -3.34 -11.23 -5.18
C GLN A 25 -2.47 -10.63 -4.11
N VAL A 26 -2.80 -9.43 -3.67
CA VAL A 26 -2.18 -8.81 -2.52
C VAL A 26 -2.71 -9.48 -1.28
N GLU A 27 -1.83 -9.82 -0.37
CA GLU A 27 -2.24 -10.32 0.93
C GLU A 27 -2.18 -9.17 1.90
N GLU A 28 -3.19 -9.02 2.72
CA GLU A 28 -3.27 -7.93 3.67
C GLU A 28 -3.50 -8.47 5.06
N LYS A 29 -2.76 -7.99 6.04
CA LYS A 29 -2.95 -8.40 7.40
C LYS A 29 -2.98 -7.15 8.25
N ARG A 30 -4.05 -6.92 8.97
CA ARG A 30 -4.13 -5.76 9.83
C ARG A 30 -3.46 -6.09 11.15
N LEU A 31 -2.51 -5.28 11.56
CA LEU A 31 -1.74 -5.51 12.77
C LEU A 31 -2.21 -4.64 13.93
N LEU A 32 -2.68 -3.44 13.63
CA LEU A 32 -3.08 -2.52 14.67
C LEU A 32 -4.07 -1.51 14.10
N ASP A 33 -5.07 -1.15 14.86
CA ASP A 33 -6.00 -0.14 14.42
C ASP A 33 -6.58 0.53 15.65
N ASN A 34 -6.22 1.78 15.89
CA ASN A 34 -6.74 2.53 17.02
C ASN A 34 -7.09 3.93 16.55
N ASP A 35 -7.32 4.85 17.47
CA ASP A 35 -7.74 6.18 17.07
C ASP A 35 -6.67 6.99 16.39
N ARG A 36 -5.43 6.58 16.48
CA ARG A 36 -4.35 7.37 15.95
C ARG A 36 -3.70 6.78 14.72
N VAL A 37 -3.62 5.50 14.63
CA VAL A 37 -2.92 4.85 13.53
C VAL A 37 -3.60 3.56 13.13
N ALA A 38 -3.37 3.17 11.89
CA ALA A 38 -3.71 1.82 11.44
C ALA A 38 -2.45 1.26 10.80
N VAL A 39 -2.11 0.03 11.14
CA VAL A 39 -0.88 -0.61 10.67
C VAL A 39 -1.23 -1.91 9.99
N TYR A 40 -0.71 -2.08 8.79
CA TYR A 40 -0.98 -3.26 7.99
C TYR A 40 0.32 -3.84 7.47
N GLU A 41 0.30 -5.11 7.22
CA GLU A 41 1.40 -5.74 6.52
C GLU A 41 0.82 -6.23 5.20
N TYR A 42 1.44 -5.85 4.09
CA TYR A 42 1.00 -6.26 2.77
C TYR A 42 2.07 -7.12 2.13
N VAL A 43 1.63 -8.09 1.35
CA VAL A 43 2.54 -8.84 0.51
C VAL A 43 2.11 -8.59 -0.92
N PHE A 44 2.98 -7.95 -1.67
CA PHE A 44 2.71 -7.68 -3.08
C PHE A 44 3.43 -8.77 -3.89
N PRO A 45 2.68 -9.60 -4.59
CA PRO A 45 3.33 -10.67 -5.36
C PRO A 45 4.14 -10.13 -6.52
N ALA A 46 5.08 -10.92 -7.01
CA ALA A 46 5.86 -10.53 -8.17
C ALA A 46 4.90 -10.21 -9.31
N GLY A 47 5.16 -9.13 -10.01
CA GLY A 47 4.31 -8.76 -11.15
C GLY A 47 3.05 -8.00 -10.80
N PHE A 48 2.83 -7.74 -9.54
CA PHE A 48 1.63 -7.04 -9.11
C PHE A 48 1.59 -5.60 -9.62
N ARG A 49 0.42 -5.13 -10.01
CA ARG A 49 0.23 -3.73 -10.33
C ARG A 49 -1.11 -3.31 -9.77
N GLY A 50 -1.10 -2.30 -8.90
CA GLY A 50 -2.30 -1.80 -8.28
C GLY A 50 -2.98 -0.75 -9.13
N GLU A 51 -4.09 -0.26 -8.63
CA GLU A 51 -4.83 0.79 -9.31
C GLU A 51 -4.47 2.14 -8.74
N GLU A 52 -4.51 3.13 -9.59
CA GLU A 52 -4.22 4.48 -9.15
C GLU A 52 -5.31 4.94 -8.20
N HIS A 53 -4.92 5.54 -7.10
CA HIS A 53 -5.89 6.02 -6.11
C HIS A 53 -5.27 7.16 -5.33
N ALA A 54 -6.10 7.89 -4.59
CA ALA A 54 -5.62 8.96 -3.74
C ALA A 54 -5.37 8.41 -2.34
N ALA A 55 -4.24 8.76 -1.76
CA ALA A 55 -3.93 8.36 -0.40
C ALA A 55 -5.00 8.96 0.52
N VAL A 56 -5.62 8.16 1.34
CA VAL A 56 -6.72 8.62 2.18
C VAL A 56 -6.24 9.22 3.49
N ALA A 57 -4.99 9.09 3.80
CA ALA A 57 -4.37 9.64 5.00
C ALA A 57 -2.88 9.78 4.71
N ASP A 58 -2.18 10.49 5.57
CA ASP A 58 -0.72 10.47 5.47
C ASP A 58 -0.30 9.05 5.77
N GLU A 59 0.61 8.53 5.00
CA GLU A 59 1.00 7.15 5.18
C GLU A 59 2.44 6.93 4.84
N PHE A 60 3.04 5.90 5.41
CA PHE A 60 4.34 5.51 4.96
C PHE A 60 4.41 4.01 4.88
N ALA A 61 5.30 3.53 4.05
CA ALA A 61 5.49 2.12 3.80
C ALA A 61 6.96 1.79 4.00
N TYR A 62 7.21 0.79 4.84
CA TYR A 62 8.55 0.35 5.15
C TYR A 62 8.72 -1.06 4.60
N VAL A 63 9.73 -1.28 3.78
CA VAL A 63 9.90 -2.58 3.13
C VAL A 63 10.64 -3.53 4.06
N LEU A 64 9.96 -4.62 4.39
CA LEU A 64 10.53 -5.65 5.25
C LEU A 64 11.32 -6.68 4.45
N GLU A 65 10.84 -7.01 3.26
CA GLU A 65 11.50 -7.96 2.40
C GLU A 65 11.22 -7.62 0.95
N GLY A 66 12.18 -7.84 0.08
CA GLY A 66 11.99 -7.59 -1.33
C GLY A 66 12.05 -6.12 -1.67
N GLU A 67 11.33 -5.75 -2.70
CA GLU A 67 11.22 -4.36 -3.10
C GLU A 67 9.91 -4.14 -3.84
N PHE A 68 9.39 -2.94 -3.81
CA PHE A 68 8.24 -2.60 -4.62
C PHE A 68 8.44 -1.18 -5.14
N SER A 69 7.60 -0.77 -6.05
CA SER A 69 7.71 0.55 -6.63
C SER A 69 6.42 1.31 -6.40
N VAL A 70 6.54 2.63 -6.35
CA VAL A 70 5.39 3.50 -6.23
C VAL A 70 5.46 4.46 -7.40
N LEU A 71 4.36 4.55 -8.14
CA LEU A 71 4.28 5.47 -9.24
C LEU A 71 3.38 6.60 -8.77
N THR A 72 3.93 7.79 -8.62
CA THR A 72 3.19 8.93 -8.09
C THR A 72 2.94 9.92 -9.20
N ARG A 73 1.70 10.33 -9.34
CA ARG A 73 1.33 11.28 -10.37
C ARG A 73 2.12 12.56 -10.17
N GLY A 74 2.78 12.99 -11.22
CA GLY A 74 3.57 14.21 -11.16
C GLY A 74 4.99 14.03 -10.69
N ARG A 75 5.35 12.84 -10.20
CA ARG A 75 6.70 12.62 -9.74
C ARG A 75 7.39 11.42 -10.32
N GLY A 76 6.68 10.52 -10.93
CA GLY A 76 7.25 9.36 -11.57
C GLY A 76 7.38 8.18 -10.61
N LYS A 77 8.29 7.28 -10.94
CA LYS A 77 8.41 6.01 -10.24
C LYS A 77 9.56 6.02 -9.26
N GLN A 78 9.31 5.47 -8.08
CA GLN A 78 10.33 5.33 -7.07
C GLN A 78 10.38 3.87 -6.67
N VAL A 79 11.56 3.28 -6.67
CA VAL A 79 11.74 1.91 -6.20
C VAL A 79 12.09 1.98 -4.73
N VAL A 80 11.39 1.21 -3.92
CA VAL A 80 11.60 1.19 -2.47
C VAL A 80 12.10 -0.18 -2.10
N ARG A 81 13.29 -0.25 -1.54
CA ARG A 81 13.96 -1.52 -1.27
C ARG A 81 13.93 -1.84 0.22
N ARG A 82 14.31 -3.05 0.54
CA ARG A 82 14.31 -3.50 1.91
C ARG A 82 15.00 -2.48 2.81
N GLY A 83 14.36 -2.12 3.91
CA GLY A 83 14.90 -1.17 4.86
C GLY A 83 14.62 0.27 4.52
N GLU A 84 13.95 0.52 3.40
CA GLU A 84 13.65 1.88 2.98
C GLU A 84 12.20 2.21 3.21
N VAL A 85 11.90 3.49 3.27
CA VAL A 85 10.56 4.00 3.55
C VAL A 85 10.10 4.90 2.40
N GLU A 86 8.83 4.76 2.04
CA GLU A 86 8.22 5.68 1.11
C GLU A 86 7.09 6.38 1.86
N TYR A 87 6.97 7.67 1.68
CA TYR A 87 5.94 8.46 2.37
C TYR A 87 5.02 9.11 1.35
N ALA A 88 3.74 9.13 1.64
CA ALA A 88 2.77 9.84 0.82
C ALA A 88 1.84 10.62 1.72
N SER A 89 1.66 11.89 1.42
CA SER A 89 0.71 12.69 2.19
C SER A 89 -0.69 12.41 1.70
N LYS A 90 -1.66 12.69 2.52
CA LYS A 90 -3.06 12.52 2.19
C LYS A 90 -3.35 13.23 0.87
N GLY A 91 -4.04 12.59 -0.02
CA GLY A 91 -4.41 13.15 -1.31
C GLY A 91 -3.43 12.87 -2.43
N THR A 92 -2.28 12.30 -2.12
CA THR A 92 -1.32 11.94 -3.16
C THR A 92 -1.94 10.88 -4.06
N ILE A 93 -1.82 11.10 -5.37
CA ILE A 93 -2.36 10.14 -6.34
C ILE A 93 -1.24 9.21 -6.73
N HIS A 94 -1.40 7.95 -6.45
CA HIS A 94 -0.31 6.99 -6.68
C HIS A 94 -0.85 5.57 -6.85
N LEU A 95 0.05 4.69 -7.23
CA LEU A 95 -0.24 3.26 -7.24
C LEU A 95 1.01 2.51 -6.86
N SER A 96 0.83 1.29 -6.37
CA SER A 96 1.94 0.42 -6.02
C SER A 96 2.09 -0.66 -7.06
N LEU A 97 3.30 -1.07 -7.31
CA LEU A 97 3.53 -2.19 -8.21
C LEU A 97 4.79 -2.92 -7.77
N ASN A 98 4.89 -4.18 -8.17
CA ASN A 98 6.08 -4.96 -7.87
C ASN A 98 6.59 -5.52 -9.17
N GLU A 99 7.61 -4.87 -9.72
CA GLU A 99 8.18 -5.28 -10.98
C GLU A 99 9.33 -6.26 -10.81
N SER A 100 9.60 -6.67 -9.59
CA SER A 100 10.67 -7.60 -9.34
C SER A 100 10.16 -9.03 -9.51
N LYS A 101 11.04 -9.98 -9.32
CA LYS A 101 10.66 -11.37 -9.48
C LYS A 101 10.37 -12.05 -8.16
N GLN A 102 10.36 -11.30 -7.08
CA GLN A 102 10.12 -11.85 -5.75
C GLN A 102 8.96 -11.10 -5.09
N PRO A 103 8.25 -11.71 -4.16
CA PRO A 103 7.23 -10.98 -3.42
C PRO A 103 7.86 -9.89 -2.58
N ALA A 104 7.13 -8.84 -2.31
CA ALA A 104 7.59 -7.78 -1.44
C ALA A 104 6.70 -7.73 -0.21
N ARG A 105 7.31 -7.70 0.96
CA ARG A 105 6.57 -7.62 2.21
C ARG A 105 6.79 -6.24 2.78
N VAL A 106 5.70 -5.53 3.01
CA VAL A 106 5.74 -4.10 3.29
C VAL A 106 4.85 -3.78 4.49
N LEU A 107 5.39 -2.99 5.41
CA LEU A 107 4.62 -2.53 6.55
C LEU A 107 4.08 -1.16 6.20
N VAL A 108 2.79 -0.97 6.25
CA VAL A 108 2.15 0.29 5.91
C VAL A 108 1.50 0.88 7.14
N VAL A 109 1.82 2.14 7.42
CA VAL A 109 1.26 2.84 8.57
C VAL A 109 0.46 4.03 8.06
N LEU A 110 -0.80 4.08 8.46
CA LEU A 110 -1.68 5.18 8.13
C LEU A 110 -1.85 6.05 9.36
N LEU A 111 -1.64 7.35 9.20
CA LEU A 111 -1.71 8.28 10.32
C LEU A 111 -3.07 8.95 10.31
N LYS A 112 -3.89 8.63 11.29
CA LYS A 112 -5.25 9.14 11.32
C LYS A 112 -5.27 10.58 11.81
N GLU A 113 -6.16 11.36 11.23
CA GLU A 113 -6.24 12.75 11.61
C GLU A 113 -6.90 12.87 12.97
N LYS A 114 -6.49 13.86 13.74
CA LYS A 114 -7.14 14.11 14.99
C LYS A 114 -8.35 14.92 14.72
N LEU A 115 -9.32 14.78 15.51
CA LEU A 115 -10.55 15.57 15.37
C LEU A 115 -10.49 16.80 16.22
#